data_29ef05bed7cf6959e04742f98badb189
#
_entry.id   29ef05bed7cf6959e04742f98badb189
#
_cell.length_a   1.000
_cell.length_b   1.000
_cell.length_c   1.000
_cell.angle_alpha   90.00
_cell.angle_beta   90.00
_cell.angle_gamma   90.00
#
_symmetry.space_group_name_H-M   'P 1'
#
loop_
_entity.id
_entity.type
_entity.pdbx_description
1 polymer ?
#
loop_
_entity_poly.entity_id
_entity_poly.type
_entity_poly.pdbx_seq_one_letter_code
_entity_poly.pdbx_strand_id
1 'polypeptide(L)'
;MQDRNGVSRRGLFQIAGSLAALSSGTAQAQDREHAAPTYKRQTFDDRQWHTVRVLCDLIVPADEHSGSATEAGVPEFIDDWLAFRKEEDGNDDLAAQILGGLAWLDLESARLFGKPFAGAAPPQQKQILDRIAWPERAAEADRRWAAFFSKFRDLTLNGFYSSKIGIADLPYLGNTAVAEWKGCDPAVWARIEQRMRDGYKGLGGEVKPWNG
;
A
#
# COMPACT_ATOMS: atom_id res chain seq x y z
N MET A 1 18.88 7.01 -53.61
CA MET A 1 17.96 8.18 -53.51
C MET A 1 16.57 7.60 -53.41
N GLN A 2 16.06 7.39 -52.19
CA GLN A 2 14.79 6.73 -51.95
C GLN A 2 13.91 7.66 -51.10
N ASP A 3 12.79 8.09 -51.72
CA ASP A 3 11.82 9.00 -51.14
C ASP A 3 11.12 8.37 -49.95
N ARG A 4 11.10 9.10 -48.83
CA ARG A 4 10.32 8.79 -47.64
C ARG A 4 8.94 9.46 -47.82
N ASN A 5 7.90 8.67 -48.10
CA ASN A 5 6.51 9.11 -48.11
C ASN A 5 6.06 9.46 -46.68
N GLY A 6 6.15 10.73 -46.35
CA GLY A 6 5.55 11.29 -45.15
C GLY A 6 4.07 11.57 -45.37
N VAL A 7 3.20 10.91 -44.61
CA VAL A 7 1.77 11.19 -44.60
C VAL A 7 1.55 12.58 -43.96
N SER A 8 1.07 13.54 -44.78
CA SER A 8 0.79 14.90 -44.34
C SER A 8 -0.40 14.96 -43.37
N ARG A 9 -0.28 15.73 -42.30
CA ARG A 9 -1.35 15.97 -41.32
C ARG A 9 -2.67 16.48 -41.93
N ARG A 10 -2.64 17.02 -43.14
CA ARG A 10 -3.85 17.43 -43.91
C ARG A 10 -4.61 16.26 -44.53
N GLY A 11 -3.99 15.10 -44.79
CA GLY A 11 -4.65 13.91 -45.32
C GLY A 11 -5.53 13.17 -44.33
N LEU A 12 -5.32 13.39 -43.03
CA LEU A 12 -6.10 12.75 -41.94
C LEU A 12 -7.50 13.36 -41.76
N PHE A 13 -7.74 14.58 -42.20
CA PHE A 13 -9.03 15.27 -42.05
C PHE A 13 -10.00 15.04 -43.22
N GLN A 14 -9.58 14.45 -44.32
CA GLN A 14 -10.44 14.19 -45.49
C GLN A 14 -11.16 12.83 -45.46
N ILE A 15 -10.83 11.93 -44.53
CA ILE A 15 -11.49 10.62 -44.38
C ILE A 15 -12.67 10.64 -43.44
N ALA A 16 -12.88 11.73 -42.68
CA ALA A 16 -13.96 11.86 -41.71
C ALA A 16 -15.29 12.42 -42.25
N GLY A 17 -15.40 12.61 -43.58
CA GLY A 17 -16.52 13.33 -44.21
C GLY A 17 -17.54 12.50 -44.98
N SER A 18 -17.50 11.18 -44.98
CA SER A 18 -18.40 10.39 -45.82
C SER A 18 -18.87 9.09 -45.17
N LEU A 19 -19.61 9.17 -44.07
CA LEU A 19 -20.44 8.05 -43.56
C LEU A 19 -21.49 8.58 -42.56
N ALA A 20 -22.36 9.43 -43.03
CA ALA A 20 -23.58 9.79 -42.30
C ALA A 20 -24.78 9.41 -43.18
N ALA A 21 -25.17 8.15 -43.15
CA ALA A 21 -26.55 7.71 -43.45
C ALA A 21 -26.72 6.22 -43.08
N LEU A 22 -27.79 5.95 -42.31
CA LEU A 22 -28.48 4.67 -42.17
C LEU A 22 -27.86 3.67 -41.16
N SER A 23 -28.26 3.76 -39.93
CA SER A 23 -29.15 2.74 -39.33
C SER A 23 -29.49 3.13 -37.88
N SER A 24 -30.79 3.36 -37.67
CA SER A 24 -31.42 3.37 -36.35
C SER A 24 -31.40 1.94 -35.79
N GLY A 25 -30.22 1.48 -35.41
CA GLY A 25 -30.04 0.28 -34.61
C GLY A 25 -29.75 0.75 -33.19
N THR A 26 -30.68 0.46 -32.29
CA THR A 26 -30.43 0.56 -30.85
C THR A 26 -29.13 -0.18 -30.55
N ALA A 27 -28.05 0.58 -30.35
CA ALA A 27 -26.82 0.04 -29.77
C ALA A 27 -27.16 -0.32 -28.33
N GLN A 28 -27.63 -1.54 -28.11
CA GLN A 28 -27.49 -2.18 -26.81
C GLN A 28 -25.99 -2.23 -26.54
N ALA A 29 -25.56 -1.30 -25.71
CA ALA A 29 -24.29 -1.44 -25.00
C ALA A 29 -24.40 -2.77 -24.26
N GLN A 30 -23.83 -3.82 -24.84
CA GLN A 30 -23.54 -5.01 -24.07
C GLN A 30 -22.49 -4.59 -23.07
N ASP A 31 -22.92 -4.30 -21.85
CA ASP A 31 -22.08 -4.39 -20.67
C ASP A 31 -21.49 -5.81 -20.65
N ARG A 32 -20.43 -6.01 -21.38
CA ARG A 32 -19.53 -7.12 -21.13
C ARG A 32 -18.91 -6.77 -19.78
N GLU A 33 -19.55 -7.24 -18.74
CA GLU A 33 -18.96 -7.40 -17.43
C GLU A 33 -17.66 -8.19 -17.67
N HIS A 34 -16.56 -7.46 -17.84
CA HIS A 34 -15.24 -8.04 -17.87
C HIS A 34 -15.05 -8.52 -16.43
N ALA A 35 -15.35 -9.80 -16.18
CA ALA A 35 -14.94 -10.44 -14.95
C ALA A 35 -13.45 -10.11 -14.78
N ALA A 36 -13.14 -9.35 -13.73
CA ALA A 36 -11.76 -8.97 -13.43
C ALA A 36 -10.94 -10.26 -13.44
N PRO A 37 -9.79 -10.30 -14.12
CA PRO A 37 -8.98 -11.50 -14.19
C PRO A 37 -8.72 -11.96 -12.76
N THR A 38 -9.02 -13.24 -12.49
CA THR A 38 -8.76 -13.83 -11.18
C THR A 38 -7.26 -13.69 -10.89
N TYR A 39 -6.90 -12.98 -9.82
CA TYR A 39 -5.51 -12.75 -9.44
C TYR A 39 -4.78 -14.09 -9.26
N LYS A 40 -3.62 -14.22 -9.90
CA LYS A 40 -2.77 -15.40 -9.79
C LYS A 40 -1.61 -15.10 -8.87
N ARG A 41 -1.60 -15.70 -7.71
CA ARG A 41 -0.53 -15.58 -6.74
C ARG A 41 0.82 -16.07 -7.28
N GLN A 42 1.89 -15.41 -6.86
CA GLN A 42 3.26 -15.64 -7.32
C GLN A 42 4.16 -16.15 -6.18
N THR A 43 3.96 -15.66 -4.97
CA THR A 43 4.84 -15.92 -3.82
C THR A 43 4.19 -16.81 -2.76
N PHE A 44 2.91 -16.54 -2.43
CA PHE A 44 2.25 -17.18 -1.29
C PHE A 44 1.48 -18.45 -1.68
N ASP A 45 1.60 -19.51 -0.88
CA ASP A 45 0.71 -20.65 -0.92
C ASP A 45 -0.69 -20.33 -0.31
N ASP A 46 -1.63 -21.30 -0.36
CA ASP A 46 -3.01 -21.09 0.12
C ASP A 46 -3.08 -20.76 1.62
N ARG A 47 -2.25 -21.40 2.43
CA ARG A 47 -2.20 -21.18 3.87
C ARG A 47 -1.60 -19.83 4.22
N GLN A 48 -0.48 -19.49 3.60
CA GLN A 48 0.19 -18.20 3.74
C GLN A 48 -0.72 -17.05 3.28
N TRP A 49 -1.39 -17.24 2.14
CA TRP A 49 -2.35 -16.27 1.61
C TRP A 49 -3.47 -15.95 2.60
N HIS A 50 -4.03 -16.98 3.23
CA HIS A 50 -5.05 -16.77 4.23
C HIS A 50 -4.52 -15.98 5.43
N THR A 51 -3.32 -16.31 5.91
CA THR A 51 -2.66 -15.58 7.01
C THR A 51 -2.33 -14.14 6.63
N VAL A 52 -1.84 -13.89 5.41
CA VAL A 52 -1.57 -12.54 4.88
C VAL A 52 -2.84 -11.69 4.90
N ARG A 53 -3.96 -12.19 4.37
CA ARG A 53 -5.23 -11.45 4.35
C ARG A 53 -5.70 -11.07 5.77
N VAL A 54 -5.71 -12.04 6.67
CA VAL A 54 -6.08 -11.80 8.08
C VAL A 54 -5.16 -10.77 8.72
N LEU A 55 -3.84 -10.87 8.48
CA LEU A 55 -2.87 -9.96 9.07
C LEU A 55 -2.98 -8.53 8.49
N CYS A 56 -3.25 -8.39 7.19
CA CYS A 56 -3.52 -7.11 6.55
C CYS A 56 -4.73 -6.41 7.17
N ASP A 57 -5.84 -7.14 7.35
CA ASP A 57 -7.08 -6.59 7.91
C ASP A 57 -6.98 -6.32 9.43
N LEU A 58 -6.08 -7.00 10.15
CA LEU A 58 -5.77 -6.65 11.54
C LEU A 58 -4.94 -5.36 11.65
N ILE A 59 -4.15 -5.01 10.62
CA ILE A 59 -3.35 -3.79 10.58
C ILE A 59 -4.19 -2.60 10.11
N VAL A 60 -4.99 -2.78 9.05
CA VAL A 60 -5.91 -1.76 8.51
C VAL A 60 -7.29 -2.42 8.36
N PRO A 61 -8.09 -2.44 9.43
CA PRO A 61 -9.46 -2.93 9.37
C PRO A 61 -10.36 -1.95 8.61
N ALA A 62 -11.48 -2.44 8.07
CA ALA A 62 -12.53 -1.55 7.57
C ALA A 62 -13.14 -0.75 8.73
N ASP A 63 -13.45 0.50 8.48
CA ASP A 63 -14.15 1.39 9.38
C ASP A 63 -15.26 2.18 8.67
N GLU A 64 -15.80 3.23 9.29
CA GLU A 64 -16.85 4.07 8.73
C GLU A 64 -16.38 4.96 7.56
N HIS A 65 -15.08 5.13 7.38
CA HIS A 65 -14.48 6.02 6.38
C HIS A 65 -13.88 5.26 5.20
N SER A 66 -13.36 4.04 5.45
CA SER A 66 -12.66 3.27 4.41
C SER A 66 -12.89 1.77 4.53
N GLY A 67 -12.70 1.06 3.41
CA GLY A 67 -12.63 -0.39 3.38
C GLY A 67 -11.34 -0.93 4.02
N SER A 68 -11.30 -2.26 4.22
CA SER A 68 -10.13 -2.94 4.79
C SER A 68 -8.93 -2.99 3.83
N ALA A 69 -7.76 -3.36 4.35
CA ALA A 69 -6.58 -3.62 3.54
C ALA A 69 -6.82 -4.71 2.48
N THR A 70 -7.57 -5.74 2.80
CA THR A 70 -7.93 -6.79 1.81
C THR A 70 -8.82 -6.23 0.71
N GLU A 71 -9.81 -5.41 1.02
CA GLU A 71 -10.67 -4.76 0.02
C GLU A 71 -9.89 -3.76 -0.86
N ALA A 72 -8.82 -3.18 -0.32
CA ALA A 72 -7.92 -2.29 -1.05
C ALA A 72 -6.93 -3.03 -1.98
N GLY A 73 -6.90 -4.38 -1.99
CA GLY A 73 -5.98 -5.18 -2.82
C GLY A 73 -4.55 -5.26 -2.24
N VAL A 74 -4.39 -5.02 -0.94
CA VAL A 74 -3.06 -5.03 -0.30
C VAL A 74 -2.39 -6.40 -0.30
N PRO A 75 -3.09 -7.53 -0.08
CA PRO A 75 -2.48 -8.85 -0.20
C PRO A 75 -1.86 -9.10 -1.57
N GLU A 76 -2.58 -8.71 -2.64
CA GLU A 76 -2.12 -8.81 -4.03
C GLU A 76 -0.88 -7.93 -4.25
N PHE A 77 -0.90 -6.70 -3.75
CA PHE A 77 0.27 -5.81 -3.81
C PHE A 77 1.49 -6.40 -3.12
N ILE A 78 1.34 -7.00 -1.93
CA ILE A 78 2.48 -7.59 -1.21
C ILE A 78 3.04 -8.80 -1.99
N ASP A 79 2.18 -9.66 -2.52
CA ASP A 79 2.58 -10.83 -3.30
C ASP A 79 3.37 -10.44 -4.56
N ASP A 80 2.85 -9.46 -5.32
CA ASP A 80 3.51 -8.91 -6.51
C ASP A 80 4.82 -8.21 -6.16
N TRP A 81 4.84 -7.44 -5.07
CA TRP A 81 6.05 -6.73 -4.63
C TRP A 81 7.18 -7.68 -4.25
N LEU A 82 6.87 -8.78 -3.56
CA LEU A 82 7.87 -9.79 -3.20
C LEU A 82 8.41 -10.52 -4.43
N ALA A 83 7.54 -10.87 -5.39
CA ALA A 83 7.94 -11.47 -6.66
C ALA A 83 8.82 -10.52 -7.49
N PHE A 84 8.41 -9.27 -7.63
CA PHE A 84 9.17 -8.22 -8.32
C PHE A 84 10.58 -8.04 -7.72
N ARG A 85 10.69 -7.93 -6.41
CA ARG A 85 11.98 -7.77 -5.71
C ARG A 85 12.93 -8.93 -5.95
N LYS A 86 12.38 -10.14 -6.04
CA LYS A 86 13.15 -11.33 -6.37
C LYS A 86 13.68 -11.32 -7.79
N GLU A 87 12.83 -10.94 -8.76
CA GLU A 87 13.17 -10.94 -10.19
C GLU A 87 14.16 -9.81 -10.55
N GLU A 88 13.89 -8.59 -10.10
CA GLU A 88 14.65 -7.40 -10.48
C GLU A 88 15.94 -7.23 -9.68
N ASP A 89 15.90 -7.43 -8.38
CA ASP A 89 17.05 -7.21 -7.50
C ASP A 89 17.86 -8.49 -7.23
N GLY A 90 17.34 -9.65 -7.59
CA GLY A 90 17.91 -10.94 -7.23
C GLY A 90 17.96 -11.16 -5.71
N ASN A 91 17.16 -10.42 -4.94
CA ASN A 91 17.20 -10.41 -3.49
C ASN A 91 15.95 -11.03 -2.89
N ASP A 92 16.11 -12.21 -2.31
CA ASP A 92 15.05 -12.97 -1.63
C ASP A 92 14.94 -12.63 -0.13
N ASP A 93 15.77 -11.75 0.43
CA ASP A 93 15.86 -11.53 1.89
C ASP A 93 14.52 -11.04 2.46
N LEU A 94 13.85 -10.13 1.74
CA LEU A 94 12.54 -9.63 2.17
C LEU A 94 11.49 -10.74 2.14
N ALA A 95 11.44 -11.52 1.05
CA ALA A 95 10.52 -12.65 0.93
C ALA A 95 10.79 -13.70 2.02
N ALA A 96 12.06 -14.05 2.27
CA ALA A 96 12.45 -14.97 3.32
C ALA A 96 12.05 -14.47 4.71
N GLN A 97 12.20 -13.16 4.99
CA GLN A 97 11.79 -12.55 6.24
C GLN A 97 10.27 -12.61 6.43
N ILE A 98 9.50 -12.28 5.39
CA ILE A 98 8.02 -12.32 5.44
C ILE A 98 7.53 -13.76 5.59
N LEU A 99 7.98 -14.70 4.75
CA LEU A 99 7.58 -16.10 4.82
C LEU A 99 7.96 -16.74 6.16
N GLY A 100 9.17 -16.46 6.67
CA GLY A 100 9.61 -16.91 7.98
C GLY A 100 8.75 -16.39 9.13
N GLY A 101 8.34 -15.11 9.05
CA GLY A 101 7.45 -14.49 10.02
C GLY A 101 6.03 -15.08 10.01
N LEU A 102 5.46 -15.33 8.82
CA LEU A 102 4.16 -16.01 8.69
C LEU A 102 4.20 -17.43 9.27
N ALA A 103 5.26 -18.18 8.98
CA ALA A 103 5.46 -19.52 9.55
C ALA A 103 5.57 -19.49 11.08
N TRP A 104 6.28 -18.49 11.63
CA TRP A 104 6.37 -18.31 13.08
C TRP A 104 5.01 -17.97 13.70
N LEU A 105 4.21 -17.09 13.10
CA LEU A 105 2.86 -16.77 13.58
C LEU A 105 2.00 -18.04 13.71
N ASP A 106 2.05 -18.89 12.70
CA ASP A 106 1.30 -20.14 12.71
C ASP A 106 1.80 -21.13 13.78
N LEU A 107 3.12 -21.27 13.91
CA LEU A 107 3.73 -22.14 14.93
C LEU A 107 3.43 -21.64 16.35
N GLU A 108 3.54 -20.34 16.58
CA GLU A 108 3.28 -19.75 17.90
C GLU A 108 1.79 -19.83 18.26
N SER A 109 0.91 -19.62 17.29
CA SER A 109 -0.53 -19.79 17.48
C SER A 109 -0.90 -21.25 17.75
N ALA A 110 -0.31 -22.17 17.01
CA ALA A 110 -0.51 -23.60 17.25
C ALA A 110 -0.01 -24.04 18.64
N ARG A 111 1.14 -23.50 19.07
CA ARG A 111 1.70 -23.76 20.41
C ARG A 111 0.81 -23.25 21.53
N LEU A 112 0.22 -22.05 21.38
CA LEU A 112 -0.58 -21.42 22.43
C LEU A 112 -2.04 -21.86 22.41
N PHE A 113 -2.62 -22.09 21.22
CA PHE A 113 -4.06 -22.24 21.04
C PHE A 113 -4.47 -23.48 20.24
N GLY A 114 -3.51 -24.31 19.81
CA GLY A 114 -3.79 -25.54 19.08
C GLY A 114 -4.27 -25.38 17.64
N LYS A 115 -4.13 -24.19 17.05
CA LYS A 115 -4.61 -23.88 15.68
C LYS A 115 -3.70 -22.84 14.99
N PRO A 116 -3.70 -22.79 13.63
CA PRO A 116 -2.93 -21.80 12.90
C PRO A 116 -3.43 -20.36 13.20
N PHE A 117 -2.58 -19.36 12.98
CA PHE A 117 -2.85 -17.96 13.32
C PHE A 117 -4.16 -17.44 12.72
N ALA A 118 -4.38 -17.68 11.43
CA ALA A 118 -5.60 -17.21 10.76
C ALA A 118 -6.89 -17.88 11.29
N GLY A 119 -6.78 -19.08 11.90
CA GLY A 119 -7.90 -19.77 12.52
C GLY A 119 -8.07 -19.47 14.02
N ALA A 120 -7.20 -18.66 14.61
CA ALA A 120 -7.31 -18.24 16.00
C ALA A 120 -8.38 -17.15 16.18
N ALA A 121 -8.98 -17.05 17.36
CA ALA A 121 -9.93 -15.99 17.66
C ALA A 121 -9.23 -14.61 17.70
N PRO A 122 -9.91 -13.49 17.35
CA PRO A 122 -9.30 -12.16 17.32
C PRO A 122 -8.53 -11.78 18.59
N PRO A 123 -9.00 -12.06 19.82
CA PRO A 123 -8.22 -11.81 21.04
C PRO A 123 -6.92 -12.63 21.12
N GLN A 124 -6.93 -13.87 20.58
CA GLN A 124 -5.75 -14.73 20.55
C GLN A 124 -4.72 -14.23 19.54
N GLN A 125 -5.18 -13.80 18.36
CA GLN A 125 -4.32 -13.16 17.35
C GLN A 125 -3.67 -11.89 17.92
N LYS A 126 -4.47 -11.03 18.56
CA LYS A 126 -3.99 -9.82 19.22
C LYS A 126 -2.95 -10.12 20.29
N GLN A 127 -3.15 -11.14 21.11
CA GLN A 127 -2.19 -11.56 22.16
C GLN A 127 -0.81 -11.88 21.57
N ILE A 128 -0.73 -12.53 20.40
CA ILE A 128 0.55 -12.81 19.74
C ILE A 128 1.15 -11.51 19.18
N LEU A 129 0.34 -10.68 18.50
CA LEU A 129 0.81 -9.46 17.85
C LEU A 129 1.27 -8.41 18.87
N ASP A 130 0.63 -8.29 20.03
CA ASP A 130 1.02 -7.33 21.07
C ASP A 130 2.47 -7.54 21.58
N ARG A 131 3.00 -8.76 21.47
CA ARG A 131 4.39 -9.07 21.84
C ARG A 131 5.41 -8.53 20.84
N ILE A 132 5.01 -8.38 19.57
CA ILE A 132 5.90 -8.02 18.46
C ILE A 132 5.55 -6.70 17.78
N ALA A 133 4.46 -6.04 18.20
CA ALA A 133 3.97 -4.82 17.58
C ALA A 133 4.96 -3.63 17.73
N TRP A 134 5.73 -3.62 18.82
CA TRP A 134 6.62 -2.51 19.18
C TRP A 134 8.05 -3.01 19.36
N PRO A 135 8.94 -2.84 18.37
CA PRO A 135 10.32 -3.35 18.43
C PRO A 135 11.09 -2.92 19.69
N GLU A 136 10.87 -1.67 20.15
CA GLU A 136 11.51 -1.11 21.32
C GLU A 136 11.05 -1.73 22.66
N ARG A 137 9.91 -2.41 22.66
CA ARG A 137 9.30 -3.09 23.83
C ARG A 137 9.38 -4.60 23.74
N ALA A 138 9.75 -5.12 22.58
CA ALA A 138 9.81 -6.55 22.34
C ALA A 138 10.91 -7.20 23.22
N ALA A 139 10.57 -8.34 23.83
CA ALA A 139 11.56 -9.16 24.51
C ALA A 139 12.68 -9.60 23.54
N GLU A 140 13.88 -9.87 24.05
CA GLU A 140 15.04 -10.30 23.26
C GLU A 140 14.68 -11.45 22.29
N ALA A 141 13.98 -12.46 22.80
CA ALA A 141 13.53 -13.60 22.03
C ALA A 141 12.54 -13.26 20.90
N ASP A 142 11.83 -12.14 21.02
CA ASP A 142 10.79 -11.70 20.08
C ASP A 142 11.29 -10.62 19.10
N ARG A 143 12.49 -10.07 19.26
CA ARG A 143 13.03 -8.97 18.44
C ARG A 143 13.03 -9.26 16.95
N ARG A 144 13.41 -10.48 16.57
CA ARG A 144 13.39 -10.92 15.17
C ARG A 144 11.98 -10.84 14.58
N TRP A 145 10.99 -11.23 15.35
CA TRP A 145 9.59 -11.27 14.94
C TRP A 145 8.98 -9.86 14.95
N ALA A 146 9.42 -9.01 15.85
CA ALA A 146 9.07 -7.59 15.82
C ALA A 146 9.62 -6.89 14.57
N ALA A 147 10.83 -7.24 14.12
CA ALA A 147 11.39 -6.76 12.87
C ALA A 147 10.59 -7.23 11.64
N PHE A 148 10.16 -8.50 11.63
CA PHE A 148 9.24 -9.02 10.62
C PHE A 148 7.93 -8.24 10.61
N PHE A 149 7.27 -8.10 11.77
CA PHE A 149 5.98 -7.43 11.86
C PHE A 149 6.07 -5.96 11.41
N SER A 150 7.15 -5.25 11.77
CA SER A 150 7.37 -3.88 11.29
C SER A 150 7.46 -3.81 9.77
N LYS A 151 8.19 -4.72 9.13
CA LYS A 151 8.26 -4.78 7.66
C LYS A 151 6.92 -5.12 7.02
N PHE A 152 6.20 -6.07 7.59
CA PHE A 152 4.88 -6.45 7.08
C PHE A 152 3.89 -5.28 7.21
N ARG A 153 3.88 -4.60 8.36
CA ARG A 153 3.06 -3.39 8.57
C ARG A 153 3.41 -2.28 7.58
N ASP A 154 4.70 -2.02 7.35
CA ASP A 154 5.13 -1.00 6.38
C ASP A 154 4.64 -1.33 4.97
N LEU A 155 4.73 -2.60 4.53
CA LEU A 155 4.19 -3.06 3.25
C LEU A 155 2.66 -2.89 3.19
N THR A 156 1.96 -3.24 4.26
CA THR A 156 0.50 -3.10 4.34
C THR A 156 0.08 -1.63 4.21
N LEU A 157 0.72 -0.72 4.95
CA LEU A 157 0.42 0.71 4.88
C LEU A 157 0.79 1.30 3.52
N ASN A 158 1.93 0.92 2.94
CA ASN A 158 2.31 1.36 1.61
C ASN A 158 1.30 0.91 0.54
N GLY A 159 0.88 -0.36 0.57
CA GLY A 159 -0.13 -0.88 -0.35
C GLY A 159 -1.48 -0.19 -0.16
N PHE A 160 -1.91 -0.01 1.09
CA PHE A 160 -3.20 0.62 1.39
C PHE A 160 -3.24 2.07 0.90
N TYR A 161 -2.31 2.91 1.33
CA TYR A 161 -2.30 4.34 0.96
C TYR A 161 -1.85 4.63 -0.47
N SER A 162 -1.43 3.61 -1.23
CA SER A 162 -1.25 3.69 -2.69
C SER A 162 -2.47 3.22 -3.47
N SER A 163 -3.47 2.63 -2.82
CA SER A 163 -4.71 2.15 -3.42
C SER A 163 -5.73 3.28 -3.61
N LYS A 164 -6.76 3.03 -4.45
CA LYS A 164 -7.87 3.98 -4.61
C LYS A 164 -8.61 4.23 -3.29
N ILE A 165 -8.79 3.18 -2.48
CA ILE A 165 -9.47 3.25 -1.18
C ILE A 165 -8.65 4.10 -0.22
N GLY A 166 -7.36 3.81 -0.05
CA GLY A 166 -6.50 4.53 0.87
C GLY A 166 -6.21 5.97 0.45
N ILE A 167 -6.11 6.26 -0.86
CA ILE A 167 -5.99 7.65 -1.35
C ILE A 167 -7.26 8.44 -1.04
N ALA A 168 -8.43 7.83 -1.16
CA ALA A 168 -9.71 8.49 -0.83
C ALA A 168 -9.86 8.74 0.68
N ASP A 169 -9.32 7.84 1.52
CA ASP A 169 -9.31 7.97 2.97
C ASP A 169 -8.37 9.09 3.46
N LEU A 170 -7.28 9.34 2.75
CA LEU A 170 -6.39 10.47 3.05
C LEU A 170 -7.04 11.79 2.63
N PRO A 171 -7.04 12.85 3.48
CA PRO A 171 -7.45 14.20 3.07
C PRO A 171 -6.39 14.83 2.14
N TYR A 172 -6.02 14.10 1.09
CA TYR A 172 -4.98 14.51 0.15
C TYR A 172 -5.59 15.41 -0.93
N LEU A 173 -5.32 16.70 -0.84
CA LEU A 173 -5.81 17.70 -1.80
C LEU A 173 -4.97 17.80 -3.08
N GLY A 174 -3.92 17.00 -3.21
CA GLY A 174 -2.98 17.09 -4.33
C GLY A 174 -2.10 18.35 -4.26
N ASN A 175 -1.26 18.50 -5.28
CA ASN A 175 -0.47 19.71 -5.45
C ASN A 175 -1.33 20.77 -6.16
N THR A 176 -1.85 21.73 -5.40
CA THR A 176 -2.57 22.85 -5.96
C THR A 176 -1.59 24.02 -6.19
N ALA A 177 -1.54 24.52 -7.42
CA ALA A 177 -0.73 25.71 -7.71
C ALA A 177 -1.30 26.90 -6.94
N VAL A 178 -0.47 27.55 -6.14
CA VAL A 178 -0.80 28.79 -5.44
C VAL A 178 0.06 29.92 -6.00
N ALA A 179 -0.58 31.06 -6.32
CA ALA A 179 0.12 32.21 -6.88
C ALA A 179 1.08 32.85 -5.87
N GLU A 180 0.75 32.77 -4.58
CA GLU A 180 1.54 33.30 -3.48
C GLU A 180 1.48 32.35 -2.29
N TRP A 181 2.65 31.98 -1.79
CA TRP A 181 2.76 31.18 -0.57
C TRP A 181 2.62 32.06 0.66
N LYS A 182 1.54 31.92 1.41
CA LYS A 182 1.26 32.70 2.62
C LYS A 182 1.87 32.12 3.91
N GLY A 183 2.69 31.09 3.78
CA GLY A 183 3.25 30.37 4.94
C GLY A 183 2.30 29.36 5.53
N CYS A 184 2.70 28.75 6.63
CA CYS A 184 1.86 27.85 7.43
C CYS A 184 0.99 28.65 8.39
N ASP A 185 -0.16 28.06 8.77
CA ASP A 185 -0.96 28.61 9.87
C ASP A 185 -0.08 28.84 11.10
N PRO A 186 -0.19 29.99 11.79
CA PRO A 186 0.67 30.33 12.95
C PRO A 186 0.65 29.26 14.06
N ALA A 187 -0.51 28.60 14.28
CA ALA A 187 -0.60 27.52 15.29
C ALA A 187 0.16 26.27 14.86
N VAL A 188 0.13 25.93 13.56
CA VAL A 188 0.92 24.83 12.99
C VAL A 188 2.41 25.16 13.07
N TRP A 189 2.79 26.38 12.70
CA TRP A 189 4.18 26.83 12.76
C TRP A 189 4.76 26.76 14.19
N ALA A 190 4.03 27.27 15.18
CA ALA A 190 4.43 27.22 16.58
C ALA A 190 4.66 25.77 17.07
N ARG A 191 3.83 24.82 16.59
CA ARG A 191 3.99 23.39 16.91
C ARG A 191 5.24 22.80 16.25
N ILE A 192 5.54 23.17 15.00
CA ILE A 192 6.74 22.76 14.30
C ILE A 192 7.98 23.28 15.03
N GLU A 193 8.02 24.57 15.33
CA GLU A 193 9.14 25.18 16.08
C GLU A 193 9.36 24.54 17.45
N GLN A 194 8.28 24.21 18.16
CA GLN A 194 8.38 23.53 19.44
C GLN A 194 8.99 22.13 19.28
N ARG A 195 8.56 21.36 18.29
CA ARG A 195 9.14 20.03 17.99
C ARG A 195 10.60 20.13 17.56
N MET A 196 10.96 21.14 16.77
CA MET A 196 12.35 21.38 16.38
C MET A 196 13.20 21.69 17.62
N ARG A 197 12.76 22.60 18.47
CA ARG A 197 13.45 22.91 19.74
C ARG A 197 13.63 21.68 20.62
N ASP A 198 12.60 20.86 20.77
CA ASP A 198 12.64 19.65 21.59
C ASP A 198 13.55 18.56 20.98
N GLY A 199 13.52 18.39 19.66
CA GLY A 199 14.37 17.44 18.95
C GLY A 199 15.86 17.82 18.93
N TYR A 200 16.18 19.12 18.98
CA TYR A 200 17.56 19.61 18.95
C TYR A 200 18.17 19.87 20.35
N LYS A 201 17.41 19.74 21.43
CA LYS A 201 17.91 19.93 22.81
C LYS A 201 19.14 19.07 23.17
N GLY A 202 19.36 17.97 22.45
CA GLY A 202 20.53 17.08 22.64
C GLY A 202 21.72 17.33 21.71
N LEU A 203 21.57 18.18 20.70
CA LEU A 203 22.57 18.34 19.62
C LEU A 203 23.37 19.65 19.71
N GLY A 204 23.13 20.49 20.73
CA GLY A 204 23.88 21.73 20.98
C GLY A 204 23.72 22.82 19.92
N GLY A 205 22.75 22.69 19.02
CA GLY A 205 22.51 23.65 17.96
C GLY A 205 21.42 24.68 18.35
N GLU A 206 21.72 25.96 18.14
CA GLU A 206 20.75 27.05 18.28
C GLU A 206 19.85 27.07 17.04
N VAL A 207 18.55 26.79 17.21
CA VAL A 207 17.57 26.94 16.14
C VAL A 207 17.33 28.45 15.93
N LYS A 208 17.91 29.02 14.88
CA LYS A 208 17.62 30.41 14.52
C LYS A 208 16.19 30.51 13.99
N PRO A 209 15.39 31.48 14.44
CA PRO A 209 14.07 31.73 13.85
C PRO A 209 14.25 32.09 12.38
N TRP A 210 13.40 31.51 11.55
CA TRP A 210 13.35 31.87 10.13
C TRP A 210 12.73 33.27 10.00
N ASN A 211 13.54 34.23 9.62
CA ASN A 211 13.09 35.59 9.31
C ASN A 211 12.76 35.62 7.82
N GLY A 212 11.48 35.40 7.46
CA GLY A 212 10.93 35.43 6.10
C GLY A 212 11.24 36.72 5.34
#